data_cb40128dc0910189fbd1c5c8a77521df
#
_entry.id   cb40128dc0910189fbd1c5c8a77521df
#
_cell.length_a   1.000
_cell.length_b   1.000
_cell.length_c   1.000
_cell.angle_alpha   90.00
_cell.angle_beta   90.00
_cell.angle_gamma   90.00
#
_symmetry.space_group_name_H-M   'P 1'
#
loop_
_entity.id
_entity.type
_entity.pdbx_description
1 polymer ?
#
loop_
_entity_poly.entity_id
_entity_poly.type
_entity_poly.pdbx_seq_one_letter_code
_entity_poly.pdbx_strand_id
1 'polypeptide(L)'
;MSILEALQWANNKLKKTGIESPMLDAEVILSHILNLSRARLFAHGNDFLKPHQQERLLSLIERRCSFEPVAYITGEKTFYGRSFFVNPFVLIPRPATETLIHEALNLAEQINDTEHTLFADIGTGSGAIAVTLALETQIPVVATDIQPHALSVAKTNASKHKVEDFIDFKEGDLLMPIVHLFESMRASSKQQISSVYPFKHLILCANLPYLTHNQMETIQNDVRFEPKEALEAGPDGLESYWRLFKQLNKMRSLLPRYIFSLIEIDPSQSSRAVELITHQFPRAKTQIKKDLQGLDRIIISEI
;
A
#
# COMPACT_ATOMS: atom_id res chain seq x y z
N MET A 1 18.46 -33.26 -6.09
CA MET A 1 19.38 -32.46 -5.27
C MET A 1 18.80 -32.25 -3.89
N SER A 2 19.64 -32.10 -2.88
CA SER A 2 19.23 -31.76 -1.50
C SER A 2 18.78 -30.30 -1.43
N ILE A 3 18.13 -29.92 -0.32
CA ILE A 3 17.69 -28.51 -0.08
C ILE A 3 18.92 -27.58 -0.06
N LEU A 4 20.01 -27.95 0.60
CA LEU A 4 21.24 -27.14 0.62
C LEU A 4 21.89 -27.00 -0.75
N GLU A 5 21.94 -28.07 -1.54
CA GLU A 5 22.43 -28.01 -2.93
C GLU A 5 21.57 -27.11 -3.78
N ALA A 6 20.25 -27.16 -3.60
CA ALA A 6 19.27 -26.32 -4.31
C ALA A 6 19.45 -24.83 -3.97
N LEU A 7 19.62 -24.49 -2.69
CA LEU A 7 19.90 -23.13 -2.24
C LEU A 7 21.22 -22.61 -2.82
N GLN A 8 22.27 -23.41 -2.79
CA GLN A 8 23.58 -23.02 -3.29
C GLN A 8 23.56 -22.81 -4.82
N TRP A 9 22.89 -23.71 -5.56
CA TRP A 9 22.68 -23.56 -7.00
C TRP A 9 21.91 -22.29 -7.33
N ALA A 10 20.76 -22.04 -6.66
CA ALA A 10 19.93 -20.88 -6.88
C ALA A 10 20.67 -19.57 -6.56
N ASN A 11 21.35 -19.51 -5.41
CA ASN A 11 22.19 -18.37 -5.02
C ASN A 11 23.26 -18.06 -6.09
N ASN A 12 23.99 -19.07 -6.56
CA ASN A 12 25.03 -18.88 -7.56
C ASN A 12 24.45 -18.39 -8.91
N LYS A 13 23.26 -18.88 -9.28
CA LYS A 13 22.59 -18.46 -10.51
C LYS A 13 22.13 -17.01 -10.43
N LEU A 14 21.42 -16.63 -9.34
CA LEU A 14 20.95 -15.27 -9.10
C LEU A 14 22.10 -14.26 -8.96
N LYS A 15 23.19 -14.65 -8.30
CA LYS A 15 24.40 -13.81 -8.16
C LYS A 15 25.01 -13.46 -9.52
N LYS A 16 25.05 -14.40 -10.47
CA LYS A 16 25.57 -14.16 -11.82
C LYS A 16 24.76 -13.16 -12.64
N THR A 17 23.48 -12.99 -12.34
CA THR A 17 22.60 -12.01 -13.01
C THR A 17 22.57 -10.65 -12.31
N GLY A 18 23.32 -10.46 -11.23
CA GLY A 18 23.41 -9.18 -10.53
C GLY A 18 22.27 -8.92 -9.53
N ILE A 19 21.55 -9.95 -9.11
CA ILE A 19 20.56 -9.79 -8.03
C ILE A 19 21.27 -9.40 -6.74
N GLU A 20 20.77 -8.39 -6.03
CA GLU A 20 21.41 -7.81 -4.84
C GLU A 20 21.40 -8.78 -3.63
N SER A 21 20.30 -9.52 -3.45
CA SER A 21 20.11 -10.42 -2.30
C SER A 21 19.91 -11.88 -2.72
N PRO A 22 20.85 -12.50 -3.45
CA PRO A 22 20.61 -13.74 -4.17
C PRO A 22 20.32 -14.93 -3.23
N MET A 23 20.93 -15.00 -2.05
CA MET A 23 20.67 -16.06 -1.08
C MET A 23 19.30 -15.89 -0.42
N LEU A 24 18.95 -14.67 -0.04
CA LEU A 24 17.63 -14.37 0.55
C LEU A 24 16.50 -14.71 -0.44
N ASP A 25 16.65 -14.31 -1.70
CA ASP A 25 15.67 -14.60 -2.74
C ASP A 25 15.53 -16.12 -2.97
N ALA A 26 16.66 -16.87 -3.01
CA ALA A 26 16.65 -18.31 -3.11
C ALA A 26 15.93 -18.98 -1.94
N GLU A 27 16.22 -18.53 -0.70
CA GLU A 27 15.55 -19.04 0.51
C GLU A 27 14.04 -18.79 0.49
N VAL A 28 13.60 -17.57 0.11
CA VAL A 28 12.18 -17.22 0.06
C VAL A 28 11.45 -18.05 -1.01
N ILE A 29 12.03 -18.18 -2.20
CA ILE A 29 11.44 -18.98 -3.29
C ILE A 29 11.36 -20.47 -2.90
N LEU A 30 12.41 -21.02 -2.31
CA LEU A 30 12.41 -22.42 -1.90
C LEU A 30 11.48 -22.67 -0.71
N SER A 31 11.39 -21.73 0.25
CA SER A 31 10.41 -21.75 1.33
C SER A 31 8.97 -21.82 0.78
N HIS A 32 8.67 -21.01 -0.22
CA HIS A 32 7.36 -21.01 -0.89
C HIS A 32 7.06 -22.35 -1.58
N ILE A 33 8.02 -22.93 -2.30
CA ILE A 33 7.85 -24.22 -3.00
C ILE A 33 7.58 -25.35 -2.01
N LEU A 34 8.31 -25.37 -0.88
CA LEU A 34 8.25 -26.44 0.11
C LEU A 34 7.19 -26.21 1.19
N ASN A 35 6.60 -25.04 1.25
CA ASN A 35 5.73 -24.59 2.33
C ASN A 35 6.41 -24.75 3.71
N LEU A 36 7.70 -24.36 3.79
CA LEU A 36 8.50 -24.40 5.01
C LEU A 36 8.95 -22.97 5.38
N SER A 37 9.13 -22.72 6.67
CA SER A 37 9.82 -21.50 7.09
C SER A 37 11.31 -21.56 6.72
N ARG A 38 11.94 -20.38 6.53
CA ARG A 38 13.37 -20.29 6.23
C ARG A 38 14.24 -21.06 7.25
N ALA A 39 13.90 -20.99 8.54
CA ALA A 39 14.60 -21.76 9.57
C ALA A 39 14.51 -23.27 9.34
N ARG A 40 13.34 -23.76 8.90
CA ARG A 40 13.14 -25.18 8.57
C ARG A 40 13.90 -25.64 7.33
N LEU A 41 14.15 -24.77 6.35
CA LEU A 41 14.99 -25.12 5.21
C LEU A 41 16.38 -25.60 5.65
N PHE A 42 17.00 -24.88 6.60
CA PHE A 42 18.33 -25.26 7.13
C PHE A 42 18.28 -26.49 8.01
N ALA A 43 17.23 -26.66 8.81
CA ALA A 43 17.05 -27.86 9.64
C ALA A 43 16.87 -29.13 8.78
N HIS A 44 16.26 -29.01 7.60
CA HIS A 44 16.01 -30.09 6.64
C HIS A 44 16.94 -30.06 5.44
N GLY A 45 18.13 -29.43 5.58
CA GLY A 45 19.02 -29.14 4.46
C GLY A 45 19.49 -30.37 3.67
N ASN A 46 19.57 -31.54 4.31
CA ASN A 46 19.97 -32.81 3.69
C ASN A 46 18.81 -33.57 3.02
N ASP A 47 17.55 -33.12 3.21
CA ASP A 47 16.40 -33.76 2.57
C ASP A 47 16.41 -33.47 1.06
N PHE A 48 15.98 -34.46 0.28
CA PHE A 48 15.98 -34.36 -1.17
C PHE A 48 14.67 -33.73 -1.71
N LEU A 49 14.81 -32.81 -2.64
CA LEU A 49 13.67 -32.27 -3.39
C LEU A 49 13.06 -33.32 -4.29
N LYS A 50 11.74 -33.40 -4.34
CA LYS A 50 10.99 -34.21 -5.30
C LYS A 50 11.18 -33.65 -6.74
N PRO A 51 11.06 -34.47 -7.80
CA PRO A 51 11.26 -34.00 -9.17
C PRO A 51 10.45 -32.75 -9.53
N HIS A 52 9.16 -32.71 -9.22
CA HIS A 52 8.29 -31.55 -9.47
C HIS A 52 8.68 -30.28 -8.69
N GLN A 53 9.27 -30.44 -7.49
CA GLN A 53 9.80 -29.31 -6.70
C GLN A 53 11.08 -28.75 -7.32
N GLN A 54 11.94 -29.61 -7.87
CA GLN A 54 13.12 -29.18 -8.60
C GLN A 54 12.73 -28.41 -9.89
N GLU A 55 11.81 -28.96 -10.69
CA GLU A 55 11.32 -28.28 -11.89
C GLU A 55 10.72 -26.91 -11.58
N ARG A 56 9.90 -26.84 -10.51
CA ARG A 56 9.33 -25.57 -10.06
C ARG A 56 10.39 -24.58 -9.64
N LEU A 57 11.43 -25.05 -8.88
CA LEU A 57 12.55 -24.20 -8.48
C LEU A 57 13.29 -23.63 -9.70
N LEU A 58 13.62 -24.47 -10.69
CA LEU A 58 14.27 -24.02 -11.91
C LEU A 58 13.45 -22.92 -12.59
N SER A 59 12.16 -23.14 -12.77
CA SER A 59 11.25 -22.17 -13.41
C SER A 59 11.19 -20.84 -12.64
N LEU A 60 11.02 -20.87 -11.29
CA LEU A 60 10.89 -19.65 -10.49
C LEU A 60 12.23 -18.89 -10.37
N ILE A 61 13.37 -19.58 -10.34
CA ILE A 61 14.69 -18.94 -10.37
C ILE A 61 14.95 -18.29 -11.74
N GLU A 62 14.50 -18.87 -12.87
CA GLU A 62 14.59 -18.20 -14.17
C GLU A 62 13.77 -16.89 -14.20
N ARG A 63 12.55 -16.91 -13.68
CA ARG A 63 11.73 -15.69 -13.54
C ARG A 63 12.49 -14.62 -12.72
N ARG A 64 13.10 -15.02 -11.59
CA ARG A 64 13.89 -14.08 -10.76
C ARG A 64 15.15 -13.58 -11.48
N CYS A 65 15.82 -14.44 -12.27
CA CYS A 65 16.92 -14.03 -13.13
C CYS A 65 16.53 -12.97 -14.16
N SER A 66 15.25 -12.91 -14.55
CA SER A 66 14.68 -11.86 -15.39
C SER A 66 14.25 -10.63 -14.59
N PHE A 67 14.67 -10.51 -13.31
CA PHE A 67 14.35 -9.45 -12.36
C PHE A 67 12.88 -9.39 -11.91
N GLU A 68 12.05 -10.41 -12.19
CA GLU A 68 10.71 -10.43 -11.63
C GLU A 68 10.77 -10.41 -10.10
N PRO A 69 10.01 -9.52 -9.41
CA PRO A 69 10.03 -9.42 -7.95
C PRO A 69 9.69 -10.73 -7.26
N VAL A 70 10.42 -11.08 -6.21
CA VAL A 70 10.14 -12.30 -5.43
C VAL A 70 8.70 -12.32 -4.92
N ALA A 71 8.16 -11.16 -4.54
CA ALA A 71 6.77 -11.04 -4.11
C ALA A 71 5.75 -11.45 -5.18
N TYR A 72 6.00 -11.14 -6.46
CA TYR A 72 5.14 -11.60 -7.56
C TYR A 72 5.36 -13.08 -7.92
N ILE A 73 6.59 -13.56 -7.78
CA ILE A 73 6.92 -14.98 -7.99
C ILE A 73 6.20 -15.86 -6.95
N THR A 74 6.15 -15.42 -5.70
CA THR A 74 5.50 -16.15 -4.59
C THR A 74 4.01 -15.80 -4.46
N GLY A 75 3.57 -14.67 -5.02
CA GLY A 75 2.23 -14.14 -4.85
C GLY A 75 2.00 -13.51 -3.46
N GLU A 76 3.05 -13.30 -2.66
CA GLU A 76 2.91 -12.85 -1.28
C GLU A 76 3.95 -11.80 -0.89
N LYS A 77 3.52 -10.84 -0.07
CA LYS A 77 4.36 -9.84 0.59
C LYS A 77 3.95 -9.69 2.05
N THR A 78 4.92 -9.75 2.95
CA THR A 78 4.69 -9.40 4.36
C THR A 78 4.65 -7.88 4.51
N PHE A 79 3.61 -7.37 5.16
CA PHE A 79 3.43 -5.97 5.52
C PHE A 79 2.73 -5.88 6.87
N TYR A 80 3.23 -5.06 7.77
CA TYR A 80 2.74 -4.91 9.15
C TYR A 80 2.55 -6.25 9.88
N GLY A 81 3.53 -7.16 9.72
CA GLY A 81 3.52 -8.50 10.31
C GLY A 81 2.53 -9.50 9.69
N ARG A 82 1.83 -9.15 8.62
CA ARG A 82 0.80 -9.97 7.95
C ARG A 82 1.15 -10.27 6.50
N SER A 83 0.71 -11.43 5.98
CA SER A 83 0.92 -11.78 4.57
C SER A 83 -0.21 -11.24 3.70
N PHE A 84 0.15 -10.45 2.69
CA PHE A 84 -0.75 -9.91 1.67
C PHE A 84 -0.50 -10.60 0.33
N PHE A 85 -1.58 -10.97 -0.36
CA PHE A 85 -1.52 -11.38 -1.76
C PHE A 85 -1.17 -10.18 -2.63
N VAL A 86 -0.22 -10.38 -3.55
CA VAL A 86 0.21 -9.37 -4.52
C VAL A 86 0.42 -10.00 -5.89
N ASN A 87 0.21 -9.22 -6.93
CA ASN A 87 0.44 -9.59 -8.33
C ASN A 87 0.79 -8.34 -9.16
N PRO A 88 1.11 -8.46 -10.45
CA PRO A 88 1.52 -7.31 -11.29
C PRO A 88 0.47 -6.20 -11.48
N PHE A 89 -0.72 -6.30 -10.90
CA PHE A 89 -1.74 -5.24 -10.93
C PHE A 89 -1.65 -4.27 -9.76
N VAL A 90 -0.78 -4.52 -8.77
CA VAL A 90 -0.68 -3.68 -7.57
C VAL A 90 0.77 -3.39 -7.20
N LEU A 91 1.02 -2.22 -6.63
CA LEU A 91 2.29 -1.91 -5.98
C LEU A 91 2.57 -2.93 -4.88
N ILE A 92 3.80 -3.42 -4.79
CA ILE A 92 4.24 -4.26 -3.67
C ILE A 92 4.33 -3.39 -2.41
N PRO A 93 3.61 -3.70 -1.32
CA PRO A 93 3.65 -2.91 -0.08
C PRO A 93 5.08 -2.66 0.42
N ARG A 94 5.39 -1.39 0.74
CA ARG A 94 6.73 -0.97 1.18
C ARG A 94 6.80 -0.85 2.70
N PRO A 95 7.92 -1.21 3.33
CA PRO A 95 8.10 -1.04 4.77
C PRO A 95 7.92 0.42 5.23
N ALA A 96 8.29 1.40 4.40
CA ALA A 96 8.11 2.82 4.70
C ALA A 96 6.64 3.20 4.94
N THR A 97 5.70 2.56 4.25
CA THR A 97 4.25 2.76 4.38
C THR A 97 3.73 2.33 5.77
N GLU A 98 4.46 1.48 6.50
CA GLU A 98 4.10 1.14 7.89
C GLU A 98 4.15 2.36 8.81
N THR A 99 4.97 3.38 8.50
CA THR A 99 4.98 4.66 9.20
C THR A 99 3.65 5.40 9.05
N LEU A 100 3.03 5.35 7.85
CA LEU A 100 1.71 5.95 7.61
C LEU A 100 0.65 5.27 8.49
N ILE A 101 0.66 3.94 8.57
CA ILE A 101 -0.24 3.17 9.44
C ILE A 101 -0.08 3.61 10.88
N HIS A 102 1.17 3.63 11.38
CA HIS A 102 1.45 4.01 12.77
C HIS A 102 0.90 5.40 13.11
N GLU A 103 1.13 6.39 12.25
CA GLU A 103 0.63 7.75 12.47
C GLU A 103 -0.90 7.84 12.36
N ALA A 104 -1.53 7.05 11.47
CA ALA A 104 -3.00 7.00 11.35
C ALA A 104 -3.65 6.39 12.60
N LEU A 105 -3.06 5.33 13.17
CA LEU A 105 -3.53 4.71 14.42
C LEU A 105 -3.37 5.67 15.60
N ASN A 106 -2.22 6.32 15.75
CA ASN A 106 -1.98 7.34 16.80
C ASN A 106 -3.00 8.47 16.71
N LEU A 107 -3.32 8.92 15.49
CA LEU A 107 -4.30 9.98 15.29
C LEU A 107 -5.72 9.54 15.67
N ALA A 108 -6.12 8.33 15.28
CA ALA A 108 -7.43 7.78 15.66
C ALA A 108 -7.57 7.63 17.19
N GLU A 109 -6.50 7.20 17.86
CA GLU A 109 -6.46 7.12 19.32
C GLU A 109 -6.59 8.51 19.98
N GLN A 110 -5.92 9.54 19.44
CA GLN A 110 -6.02 10.92 19.92
C GLN A 110 -7.41 11.52 19.73
N ILE A 111 -8.09 11.22 18.61
CA ILE A 111 -9.46 11.66 18.34
C ILE A 111 -10.42 11.01 19.35
N ASN A 112 -10.22 9.75 19.71
CA ASN A 112 -11.00 8.98 20.66
C ASN A 112 -12.53 9.06 20.44
N ASP A 113 -12.96 9.07 19.16
CA ASP A 113 -14.38 9.08 18.72
C ASP A 113 -14.55 8.11 17.54
N THR A 114 -14.35 6.81 17.80
CA THR A 114 -14.35 5.76 16.79
C THR A 114 -15.68 5.63 16.06
N GLU A 115 -16.78 5.83 16.76
CA GLU A 115 -18.14 5.73 16.20
C GLU A 115 -18.43 6.79 15.12
N HIS A 116 -17.76 7.94 15.19
CA HIS A 116 -17.92 9.04 14.24
C HIS A 116 -16.69 9.28 13.38
N THR A 117 -15.78 8.31 13.33
CA THR A 117 -14.57 8.37 12.51
C THR A 117 -14.69 7.44 11.30
N LEU A 118 -14.26 7.90 10.15
CA LEU A 118 -14.13 7.13 8.92
C LEU A 118 -12.69 7.21 8.44
N PHE A 119 -12.10 6.08 8.10
CA PHE A 119 -10.87 6.04 7.33
C PHE A 119 -11.17 6.07 5.82
N ALA A 120 -10.30 6.73 5.08
CA ALA A 120 -10.29 6.70 3.62
C ALA A 120 -8.89 6.28 3.15
N ASP A 121 -8.80 5.19 2.41
CA ASP A 121 -7.56 4.73 1.75
C ASP A 121 -7.64 5.04 0.26
N ILE A 122 -6.90 6.05 -0.18
CA ILE A 122 -6.93 6.57 -1.55
C ILE A 122 -5.82 5.94 -2.37
N GLY A 123 -6.19 5.24 -3.46
CA GLY A 123 -5.26 4.45 -4.25
C GLY A 123 -4.85 3.19 -3.48
N THR A 124 -5.84 2.41 -3.05
CA THR A 124 -5.65 1.31 -2.09
C THR A 124 -4.72 0.19 -2.59
N GLY A 125 -4.55 0.04 -3.91
CA GLY A 125 -3.68 -0.97 -4.51
C GLY A 125 -3.98 -2.39 -4.02
N SER A 126 -3.06 -2.97 -3.28
CA SER A 126 -3.25 -4.31 -2.66
C SER A 126 -4.20 -4.33 -1.47
N GLY A 127 -4.69 -3.18 -1.01
CA GLY A 127 -5.48 -3.06 0.21
C GLY A 127 -4.65 -3.05 1.50
N ALA A 128 -3.32 -2.94 1.41
CA ALA A 128 -2.43 -3.09 2.57
C ALA A 128 -2.73 -2.07 3.67
N ILE A 129 -3.01 -0.80 3.32
CA ILE A 129 -3.38 0.25 4.27
C ILE A 129 -4.79 -0.02 4.81
N ALA A 130 -5.80 -0.15 3.94
CA ALA A 130 -7.19 -0.33 4.34
C ALA A 130 -7.40 -1.55 5.25
N VAL A 131 -6.85 -2.70 4.84
CA VAL A 131 -6.96 -3.96 5.61
C VAL A 131 -6.27 -3.85 6.97
N THR A 132 -5.08 -3.23 7.02
CA THR A 132 -4.37 -3.08 8.29
C THR A 132 -5.11 -2.15 9.23
N LEU A 133 -5.61 -1.00 8.76
CA LEU A 133 -6.41 -0.08 9.57
C LEU A 133 -7.68 -0.74 10.10
N ALA A 134 -8.40 -1.48 9.26
CA ALA A 134 -9.59 -2.22 9.67
C ALA A 134 -9.30 -3.28 10.75
N LEU A 135 -8.18 -4.01 10.62
CA LEU A 135 -7.74 -5.01 11.60
C LEU A 135 -7.38 -4.41 12.96
N GLU A 136 -6.66 -3.28 12.95
CA GLU A 136 -6.18 -2.66 14.19
C GLU A 136 -7.27 -1.89 14.93
N THR A 137 -8.27 -1.34 14.23
CA THR A 137 -9.20 -0.38 14.83
C THR A 137 -10.65 -0.80 14.81
N GLN A 138 -11.05 -1.64 13.86
CA GLN A 138 -12.46 -1.95 13.54
C GLN A 138 -13.28 -0.70 13.15
N ILE A 139 -12.64 0.41 12.87
CA ILE A 139 -13.26 1.62 12.32
C ILE A 139 -13.57 1.37 10.83
N PRO A 140 -14.74 1.80 10.31
CA PRO A 140 -15.05 1.68 8.89
C PRO A 140 -14.00 2.34 7.99
N VAL A 141 -13.68 1.69 6.88
CA VAL A 141 -12.74 2.19 5.87
C VAL A 141 -13.44 2.27 4.52
N VAL A 142 -13.31 3.38 3.81
CA VAL A 142 -13.62 3.44 2.37
C VAL A 142 -12.31 3.40 1.60
N ALA A 143 -12.11 2.34 0.82
CA ALA A 143 -10.92 2.13 0.02
C ALA A 143 -11.21 2.40 -1.45
N THR A 144 -10.48 3.33 -2.06
CA THR A 144 -10.68 3.71 -3.47
C THR A 144 -9.49 3.33 -4.34
N ASP A 145 -9.77 2.93 -5.57
CA ASP A 145 -8.76 2.77 -6.61
C ASP A 145 -9.39 2.99 -7.98
N ILE A 146 -8.63 3.52 -8.91
CA ILE A 146 -9.07 3.71 -10.30
C ILE A 146 -9.00 2.41 -11.10
N GLN A 147 -8.19 1.44 -10.63
CA GLN A 147 -7.94 0.17 -11.30
C GLN A 147 -8.81 -0.95 -10.71
N PRO A 148 -9.77 -1.51 -11.46
CA PRO A 148 -10.64 -2.58 -10.95
C PRO A 148 -9.86 -3.86 -10.58
N HIS A 149 -8.73 -4.12 -11.25
CA HIS A 149 -7.86 -5.24 -10.91
C HIS A 149 -7.17 -5.06 -9.55
N ALA A 150 -6.77 -3.83 -9.19
CA ALA A 150 -6.24 -3.52 -7.87
C ALA A 150 -7.31 -3.75 -6.78
N LEU A 151 -8.53 -3.28 -7.00
CA LEU A 151 -9.66 -3.53 -6.09
C LEU A 151 -9.96 -5.03 -5.92
N SER A 152 -9.79 -5.85 -6.95
CA SER A 152 -9.95 -7.30 -6.84
C SER A 152 -8.88 -7.92 -5.92
N VAL A 153 -7.63 -7.45 -6.01
CA VAL A 153 -6.54 -7.87 -5.11
C VAL A 153 -6.85 -7.42 -3.67
N ALA A 154 -7.25 -6.16 -3.48
CA ALA A 154 -7.59 -5.61 -2.16
C ALA A 154 -8.73 -6.38 -1.49
N LYS A 155 -9.80 -6.71 -2.23
CA LYS A 155 -10.91 -7.55 -1.75
C LYS A 155 -10.45 -8.95 -1.35
N THR A 156 -9.55 -9.56 -2.14
CA THR A 156 -8.95 -10.85 -1.82
C THR A 156 -8.21 -10.79 -0.48
N ASN A 157 -7.44 -9.72 -0.26
CA ASN A 157 -6.72 -9.51 1.01
C ASN A 157 -7.67 -9.23 2.17
N ALA A 158 -8.71 -8.44 1.99
CA ALA A 158 -9.72 -8.20 3.03
C ALA A 158 -10.38 -9.51 3.47
N SER A 159 -10.78 -10.35 2.52
CA SER A 159 -11.37 -11.66 2.80
C SER A 159 -10.38 -12.63 3.45
N LYS A 160 -9.11 -12.66 2.98
CA LYS A 160 -8.03 -13.45 3.60
C LYS A 160 -7.87 -13.10 5.09
N HIS A 161 -8.01 -11.83 5.43
CA HIS A 161 -7.87 -11.31 6.79
C HIS A 161 -9.20 -11.15 7.55
N LYS A 162 -10.34 -11.48 6.95
CA LYS A 162 -11.69 -11.46 7.55
C LYS A 162 -12.11 -10.08 8.06
N VAL A 163 -11.84 -9.05 7.26
CA VAL A 163 -12.23 -7.65 7.53
C VAL A 163 -13.04 -7.02 6.40
N GLU A 164 -13.59 -7.82 5.50
CA GLU A 164 -14.41 -7.36 4.37
C GLU A 164 -15.62 -6.55 4.81
N ASP A 165 -16.19 -6.84 5.96
CA ASP A 165 -17.36 -6.14 6.50
C ASP A 165 -17.02 -4.71 7.00
N PHE A 166 -15.73 -4.42 7.23
CA PHE A 166 -15.26 -3.11 7.67
C PHE A 166 -14.81 -2.22 6.50
N ILE A 167 -14.69 -2.76 5.28
CA ILE A 167 -14.10 -2.03 4.16
C ILE A 167 -15.06 -1.93 2.98
N ASP A 168 -15.43 -0.71 2.62
CA ASP A 168 -16.21 -0.42 1.42
C ASP A 168 -15.29 -0.06 0.24
N PHE A 169 -15.14 -0.98 -0.71
CA PHE A 169 -14.28 -0.82 -1.88
C PHE A 169 -15.02 -0.11 -3.01
N LYS A 170 -14.51 1.01 -3.45
CA LYS A 170 -15.08 1.86 -4.51
C LYS A 170 -14.12 2.08 -5.66
N GLU A 171 -14.59 1.81 -6.87
CA GLU A 171 -13.87 2.18 -8.09
C GLU A 171 -14.06 3.67 -8.40
N GLY A 172 -12.96 4.37 -8.70
CA GLY A 172 -13.02 5.75 -9.17
C GLY A 172 -11.75 6.54 -8.88
N ASP A 173 -11.79 7.79 -9.35
CA ASP A 173 -10.65 8.69 -9.31
C ASP A 173 -10.51 9.38 -7.95
N LEU A 174 -9.47 8.99 -7.22
CA LEU A 174 -9.05 9.59 -5.94
C LEU A 174 -10.21 9.72 -4.94
N LEU A 175 -10.61 10.95 -4.58
CA LEU A 175 -11.62 11.24 -3.58
C LEU A 175 -13.07 11.11 -4.10
N MET A 176 -13.29 11.08 -5.43
CA MET A 176 -14.64 11.18 -5.99
C MET A 176 -15.62 10.11 -5.51
N PRO A 177 -15.25 8.83 -5.35
CA PRO A 177 -16.18 7.83 -4.82
C PRO A 177 -16.63 8.10 -3.38
N ILE A 178 -15.77 8.73 -2.57
CA ILE A 178 -16.09 9.13 -1.19
C ILE A 178 -17.05 10.32 -1.19
N VAL A 179 -16.85 11.26 -2.09
CA VAL A 179 -17.79 12.40 -2.26
C VAL A 179 -19.19 11.88 -2.60
N HIS A 180 -19.31 10.97 -3.56
CA HIS A 180 -20.60 10.37 -3.93
C HIS A 180 -21.25 9.60 -2.76
N LEU A 181 -20.46 8.94 -1.91
CA LEU A 181 -20.96 8.31 -0.70
C LEU A 181 -21.60 9.35 0.22
N PHE A 182 -20.94 10.46 0.50
CA PHE A 182 -21.45 11.53 1.36
C PHE A 182 -22.66 12.26 0.73
N GLU A 183 -22.69 12.45 -0.60
CA GLU A 183 -23.85 12.98 -1.31
C GLU A 183 -25.07 12.07 -1.16
N SER A 184 -24.90 10.75 -1.30
CA SER A 184 -25.99 9.79 -1.15
C SER A 184 -26.52 9.71 0.29
N MET A 185 -25.64 9.79 1.29
CA MET A 185 -26.04 9.87 2.70
C MET A 185 -26.85 11.14 2.99
N ARG A 186 -26.46 12.28 2.41
CA ARG A 186 -27.21 13.54 2.51
C ARG A 186 -28.60 13.46 1.87
N ALA A 187 -28.70 12.86 0.70
CA ALA A 187 -29.97 12.69 0.02
C ALA A 187 -30.95 11.84 0.83
N SER A 188 -30.44 10.77 1.45
CA SER A 188 -31.22 9.85 2.29
C SER A 188 -31.69 10.50 3.61
N SER A 189 -30.86 11.36 4.21
CA SER A 189 -31.18 12.05 5.48
C SER A 189 -32.24 13.15 5.33
N LYS A 190 -32.48 13.69 4.15
CA LYS A 190 -33.56 14.66 3.91
C LYS A 190 -34.97 14.08 4.06
N GLN A 191 -35.10 12.77 4.09
CA GLN A 191 -36.39 12.06 4.34
C GLN A 191 -36.64 11.74 5.83
N GLN A 192 -35.65 11.93 6.70
CA GLN A 192 -35.78 11.75 8.15
C GLN A 192 -35.25 12.98 8.89
N ILE A 193 -36.03 13.50 9.85
CA ILE A 193 -35.79 14.75 10.60
C ILE A 193 -34.61 14.67 11.60
N SER A 194 -33.53 14.00 11.26
CA SER A 194 -32.32 14.04 12.06
C SER A 194 -31.09 14.26 11.18
N SER A 195 -30.64 15.50 11.19
CA SER A 195 -29.45 16.00 10.49
C SER A 195 -28.16 15.52 11.18
N VAL A 196 -27.82 14.25 11.16
CA VAL A 196 -26.51 13.83 11.65
C VAL A 196 -25.85 12.99 10.58
N TYR A 197 -24.79 13.56 9.97
CA TYR A 197 -23.79 12.74 9.31
C TYR A 197 -23.29 11.71 10.34
N PRO A 198 -23.21 10.42 9.98
CA PRO A 198 -22.70 9.42 10.91
C PRO A 198 -21.22 9.69 11.26
N PHE A 199 -20.49 10.41 10.40
CA PHE A 199 -19.07 10.70 10.58
C PHE A 199 -18.81 12.20 10.80
N LYS A 200 -18.03 12.52 11.83
CA LYS A 200 -17.50 13.86 12.13
C LYS A 200 -16.06 14.01 11.68
N HIS A 201 -15.32 12.90 11.70
CA HIS A 201 -13.89 12.82 11.42
C HIS A 201 -13.65 11.96 10.17
N LEU A 202 -12.83 12.48 9.25
CA LEU A 202 -12.31 11.75 8.10
C LEU A 202 -10.79 11.71 8.22
N ILE A 203 -10.23 10.51 8.35
CA ILE A 203 -8.78 10.29 8.31
C ILE A 203 -8.45 9.72 6.94
N LEU A 204 -7.88 10.55 6.08
CA LEU A 204 -7.51 10.23 4.72
C LEU A 204 -6.06 9.77 4.67
N CYS A 205 -5.82 8.53 4.26
CA CYS A 205 -4.53 7.92 4.05
C CYS A 205 -4.29 7.77 2.55
N ALA A 206 -3.08 8.11 2.07
CA ALA A 206 -2.74 7.97 0.67
C ALA A 206 -1.25 7.68 0.48
N ASN A 207 -0.96 6.57 -0.21
CA ASN A 207 0.34 6.28 -0.79
C ASN A 207 0.16 6.28 -2.32
N LEU A 208 0.04 7.48 -2.90
CA LEU A 208 -0.15 7.67 -4.34
C LEU A 208 1.19 7.64 -5.07
N PRO A 209 1.17 7.45 -6.41
CA PRO A 209 2.37 7.57 -7.21
C PRO A 209 3.10 8.89 -6.93
N TYR A 210 4.42 8.83 -6.78
CA TYR A 210 5.25 9.99 -6.47
C TYR A 210 6.60 10.04 -7.21
N LEU A 211 6.90 9.06 -8.08
CA LEU A 211 8.13 9.10 -8.87
C LEU A 211 8.00 10.07 -10.04
N THR A 212 9.08 10.79 -10.28
CA THR A 212 9.20 11.65 -11.46
C THR A 212 9.56 10.85 -12.72
N HIS A 213 9.34 11.41 -13.91
CA HIS A 213 9.81 10.80 -15.17
C HIS A 213 11.29 10.43 -15.13
N ASN A 214 12.15 11.32 -14.61
CA ASN A 214 13.59 11.08 -14.53
C ASN A 214 13.93 9.92 -13.58
N GLN A 215 13.23 9.81 -12.45
CA GLN A 215 13.40 8.67 -11.53
C GLN A 215 12.98 7.37 -12.19
N MET A 216 11.91 7.37 -13.01
CA MET A 216 11.47 6.19 -13.74
C MET A 216 12.50 5.65 -14.73
N GLU A 217 13.35 6.49 -15.30
CA GLU A 217 14.44 6.05 -16.18
C GLU A 217 15.51 5.23 -15.45
N THR A 218 15.74 5.55 -14.17
CA THR A 218 16.82 4.99 -13.34
C THR A 218 16.38 4.02 -12.27
N ILE A 219 15.08 3.67 -12.23
CA ILE A 219 14.57 2.71 -11.22
C ILE A 219 15.20 1.33 -11.39
N GLN A 220 15.26 0.60 -10.29
CA GLN A 220 15.72 -0.79 -10.26
C GLN A 220 14.91 -1.67 -11.20
N ASN A 221 15.56 -2.69 -11.77
CA ASN A 221 14.95 -3.55 -12.77
C ASN A 221 13.71 -4.30 -12.26
N ASP A 222 13.67 -4.68 -11.01
CA ASP A 222 12.52 -5.37 -10.40
C ASP A 222 11.33 -4.43 -10.20
N VAL A 223 11.55 -3.16 -9.88
CA VAL A 223 10.47 -2.16 -9.77
C VAL A 223 9.77 -1.92 -11.13
N ARG A 224 10.45 -2.16 -12.25
CA ARG A 224 9.87 -2.04 -13.60
C ARG A 224 8.75 -3.05 -13.89
N PHE A 225 8.63 -4.10 -13.10
CA PHE A 225 7.53 -5.06 -13.17
C PHE A 225 6.24 -4.56 -12.52
N GLU A 226 6.35 -3.52 -11.68
CA GLU A 226 5.19 -2.95 -11.00
C GLU A 226 4.40 -2.02 -11.92
N PRO A 227 3.08 -1.82 -11.70
CA PRO A 227 2.28 -0.96 -12.56
C PRO A 227 2.86 0.46 -12.63
N LYS A 228 3.10 0.96 -13.83
CA LYS A 228 3.64 2.30 -14.04
C LYS A 228 2.74 3.37 -13.40
N GLU A 229 1.44 3.19 -13.49
CA GLU A 229 0.42 4.08 -12.92
C GLU A 229 0.45 4.13 -11.39
N ALA A 230 1.04 3.11 -10.73
CA ALA A 230 1.25 3.09 -9.30
C ALA A 230 2.59 3.72 -8.85
N LEU A 231 3.43 4.11 -9.79
CA LEU A 231 4.78 4.63 -9.53
C LEU A 231 4.92 6.09 -9.94
N GLU A 232 4.54 6.43 -11.17
CA GLU A 232 4.85 7.70 -11.83
C GLU A 232 3.75 8.75 -11.62
N ALA A 233 4.15 9.96 -11.22
CA ALA A 233 3.26 11.10 -10.99
C ALA A 233 3.80 12.40 -11.62
N GLY A 234 4.13 12.33 -12.89
CA GLY A 234 4.50 13.51 -13.68
C GLY A 234 5.90 14.07 -13.43
N PRO A 235 6.17 15.31 -13.88
CA PRO A 235 7.52 15.86 -13.87
C PRO A 235 8.11 16.08 -12.48
N ASP A 236 7.28 16.38 -11.49
CA ASP A 236 7.68 16.65 -10.11
C ASP A 236 7.24 15.61 -9.10
N GLY A 237 6.53 14.57 -9.56
CA GLY A 237 6.04 13.48 -8.73
C GLY A 237 4.90 13.86 -7.77
N LEU A 238 4.27 15.03 -7.94
CA LEU A 238 3.19 15.50 -7.06
C LEU A 238 1.83 15.65 -7.74
N GLU A 239 1.72 15.25 -9.02
CA GLU A 239 0.49 15.45 -9.80
C GLU A 239 -0.72 14.77 -9.17
N SER A 240 -0.56 13.54 -8.66
CA SER A 240 -1.64 12.79 -8.00
C SER A 240 -2.10 13.50 -6.73
N TYR A 241 -1.18 14.03 -5.93
CA TYR A 241 -1.50 14.78 -4.72
C TYR A 241 -2.13 16.15 -5.04
N TRP A 242 -1.66 16.82 -6.10
CA TRP A 242 -2.29 18.07 -6.54
C TRP A 242 -3.76 17.85 -6.92
N ARG A 243 -4.06 16.79 -7.66
CA ARG A 243 -5.43 16.40 -8.03
C ARG A 243 -6.27 16.07 -6.80
N LEU A 244 -5.72 15.28 -5.87
CA LEU A 244 -6.39 14.88 -4.63
C LEU A 244 -6.78 16.11 -3.79
N PHE A 245 -5.84 17.01 -3.51
CA PHE A 245 -6.11 18.20 -2.70
C PHE A 245 -7.00 19.21 -3.41
N LYS A 246 -6.95 19.30 -4.73
CA LYS A 246 -7.89 20.08 -5.52
C LYS A 246 -9.32 19.53 -5.44
N GLN A 247 -9.50 18.20 -5.52
CA GLN A 247 -10.80 17.56 -5.31
C GLN A 247 -11.30 17.81 -3.88
N LEU A 248 -10.43 17.62 -2.89
CA LEU A 248 -10.73 17.84 -1.48
C LEU A 248 -11.20 19.27 -1.20
N ASN A 249 -10.50 20.27 -1.73
CA ASN A 249 -10.88 21.68 -1.59
C ASN A 249 -12.23 21.97 -2.25
N LYS A 250 -12.41 21.55 -3.51
CA LYS A 250 -13.66 21.77 -4.26
C LYS A 250 -14.87 21.14 -3.57
N MET A 251 -14.70 19.98 -2.95
CA MET A 251 -15.79 19.21 -2.35
C MET A 251 -15.86 19.33 -0.81
N ARG A 252 -15.08 20.24 -0.22
CA ARG A 252 -14.93 20.40 1.23
C ARG A 252 -16.26 20.49 2.00
N SER A 253 -17.25 21.17 1.43
CA SER A 253 -18.58 21.34 2.04
C SER A 253 -19.43 20.07 2.07
N LEU A 254 -19.05 19.04 1.32
CA LEU A 254 -19.75 17.75 1.26
C LEU A 254 -19.11 16.71 2.20
N LEU A 255 -17.97 17.00 2.79
CA LEU A 255 -17.19 16.09 3.61
C LEU A 255 -17.35 16.38 5.11
N PRO A 256 -16.92 15.48 6.00
CA PRO A 256 -16.94 15.68 7.45
C PRO A 256 -16.26 16.98 7.90
N ARG A 257 -16.66 17.45 9.09
CA ARG A 257 -16.15 18.71 9.65
C ARG A 257 -14.65 18.69 9.88
N TYR A 258 -14.13 17.60 10.42
CA TYR A 258 -12.71 17.43 10.72
C TYR A 258 -12.09 16.48 9.73
N ILE A 259 -11.10 16.96 9.00
CA ILE A 259 -10.37 16.15 8.01
C ILE A 259 -8.90 16.17 8.36
N PHE A 260 -8.33 14.99 8.45
CA PHE A 260 -6.90 14.76 8.58
C PHE A 260 -6.42 14.03 7.34
N SER A 261 -5.37 14.50 6.72
CA SER A 261 -4.74 13.78 5.61
C SER A 261 -3.34 13.33 5.99
N LEU A 262 -3.04 12.07 5.72
CA LEU A 262 -1.73 11.44 5.87
C LEU A 262 -1.30 10.98 4.48
N ILE A 263 -0.26 11.59 3.94
CA ILE A 263 0.26 11.25 2.61
C ILE A 263 1.71 10.77 2.72
N GLU A 264 2.04 9.69 2.00
CA GLU A 264 3.41 9.23 1.83
C GLU A 264 4.07 9.98 0.68
N ILE A 265 5.33 10.40 0.84
CA ILE A 265 6.08 11.17 -0.13
C ILE A 265 7.49 10.61 -0.33
N ASP A 266 8.12 10.96 -1.46
CA ASP A 266 9.57 10.89 -1.56
C ASP A 266 10.21 11.98 -0.67
N PRO A 267 11.29 11.68 0.06
CA PRO A 267 11.93 12.65 0.97
C PRO A 267 12.30 13.98 0.30
N SER A 268 12.64 13.96 -0.99
CA SER A 268 12.98 15.17 -1.75
C SER A 268 11.79 16.10 -2.02
N GLN A 269 10.57 15.62 -1.79
CA GLN A 269 9.33 16.36 -2.08
C GLN A 269 8.75 17.09 -0.87
N SER A 270 9.32 16.94 0.34
CA SER A 270 8.73 17.41 1.60
C SER A 270 8.25 18.86 1.56
N SER A 271 9.11 19.79 1.18
CA SER A 271 8.78 21.23 1.15
C SER A 271 7.70 21.54 0.11
N ARG A 272 7.82 20.96 -1.10
CA ARG A 272 6.86 21.21 -2.19
C ARG A 272 5.48 20.62 -1.89
N ALA A 273 5.43 19.46 -1.26
CA ALA A 273 4.16 18.85 -0.85
C ALA A 273 3.47 19.66 0.27
N VAL A 274 4.22 20.22 1.22
CA VAL A 274 3.68 21.17 2.21
C VAL A 274 3.17 22.44 1.55
N GLU A 275 3.91 23.02 0.60
CA GLU A 275 3.48 24.19 -0.18
C GLU A 275 2.19 23.90 -0.96
N LEU A 276 2.08 22.73 -1.58
CA LEU A 276 0.88 22.30 -2.30
C LEU A 276 -0.34 22.26 -1.37
N ILE A 277 -0.20 21.67 -0.18
CA ILE A 277 -1.28 21.57 0.80
C ILE A 277 -1.68 22.96 1.30
N THR A 278 -0.72 23.78 1.70
CA THR A 278 -0.98 25.13 2.25
C THR A 278 -1.53 26.10 1.21
N HIS A 279 -1.17 25.93 -0.06
CA HIS A 279 -1.80 26.68 -1.16
C HIS A 279 -3.28 26.34 -1.31
N GLN A 280 -3.68 25.07 -1.20
CA GLN A 280 -5.07 24.65 -1.27
C GLN A 280 -5.84 24.96 0.03
N PHE A 281 -5.18 24.89 1.17
CA PHE A 281 -5.73 25.07 2.51
C PHE A 281 -4.82 25.97 3.36
N PRO A 282 -4.94 27.32 3.24
CA PRO A 282 -4.05 28.27 3.92
C PRO A 282 -4.06 28.20 5.46
N ARG A 283 -5.06 27.55 6.04
CA ARG A 283 -5.19 27.36 7.50
C ARG A 283 -4.81 25.96 7.97
N ALA A 284 -4.40 25.08 7.06
CA ALA A 284 -4.00 23.72 7.40
C ALA A 284 -2.78 23.75 8.34
N LYS A 285 -2.82 22.90 9.34
CA LYS A 285 -1.64 22.63 10.18
C LYS A 285 -0.96 21.37 9.64
N THR A 286 0.28 21.52 9.23
CA THR A 286 1.07 20.42 8.65
C THR A 286 2.19 19.98 9.58
N GLN A 287 2.45 18.67 9.59
CA GLN A 287 3.56 18.07 10.32
C GLN A 287 4.23 17.02 9.43
N ILE A 288 5.56 17.02 9.37
CA ILE A 288 6.33 16.00 8.67
C ILE A 288 6.79 14.94 9.66
N LYS A 289 6.61 13.68 9.31
CA LYS A 289 7.07 12.52 10.07
C LYS A 289 8.15 11.79 9.29
N LYS A 290 9.15 11.33 10.03
CA LYS A 290 10.27 10.57 9.47
C LYS A 290 10.01 9.07 9.61
N ASP A 291 10.51 8.31 8.62
CA ASP A 291 10.56 6.86 8.72
C ASP A 291 11.68 6.38 9.67
N LEU A 292 11.79 5.06 9.82
CA LEU A 292 12.83 4.44 10.68
C LEU A 292 14.26 4.71 10.20
N GLN A 293 14.45 5.18 8.96
CA GLN A 293 15.75 5.59 8.43
C GLN A 293 16.05 7.07 8.68
N GLY A 294 15.13 7.80 9.30
CA GLY A 294 15.25 9.23 9.58
C GLY A 294 14.95 10.13 8.39
N LEU A 295 14.36 9.59 7.31
CA LEU A 295 13.98 10.33 6.11
C LEU A 295 12.53 10.84 6.25
N ASP A 296 12.26 12.04 5.76
CA ASP A 296 10.91 12.59 5.68
C ASP A 296 10.04 11.66 4.84
N ARG A 297 8.93 11.20 5.40
CA ARG A 297 8.14 10.16 4.73
C ARG A 297 6.65 10.44 4.70
N ILE A 298 6.09 10.94 5.79
CA ILE A 298 4.66 11.18 5.90
C ILE A 298 4.41 12.66 6.19
N ILE A 299 3.47 13.27 5.47
CA ILE A 299 2.92 14.58 5.83
C ILE A 299 1.54 14.37 6.41
N ILE A 300 1.35 14.82 7.64
CA ILE A 300 0.06 14.87 8.31
C ILE A 300 -0.46 16.29 8.19
N SER A 301 -1.74 16.45 7.81
CA SER A 301 -2.38 17.77 7.71
C SER A 301 -3.76 17.76 8.36
N GLU A 302 -4.02 18.71 9.25
CA GLU A 302 -5.36 19.04 9.76
C GLU A 302 -5.95 20.14 8.87
N ILE A 303 -7.08 19.85 8.20
CA ILE A 303 -7.70 20.66 7.13
C ILE A 303 -9.06 21.22 7.54
#